data_3ff6315661c280a8a44863ec2f537b37
#
_entry.id   3ff6315661c280a8a44863ec2f537b37
#
_cell.length_a   1.000
_cell.length_b   1.000
_cell.length_c   1.000
_cell.angle_alpha   90.00
_cell.angle_beta   90.00
_cell.angle_gamma   90.00
#
_symmetry.space_group_name_H-M   'P 1'
#
loop_
_entity.id
_entity.type
_entity.pdbx_description
1 polymer ?
#
loop_
_entity_poly.entity_id
_entity_poly.type
_entity_poly.pdbx_seq_one_letter_code
_entity_poly.pdbx_strand_id
1 'polypeptide(L)'
;MGDVRIGQQCYIGPGARIRGDYGTIIIGNKTSVQENCVLHARINEKCEVGSFVQIGHGALLHNCTVKDYAVIGVGAVVSDYATVGTWSIVGEGAVVTSGQTIPDGKVVVGVPAKIIRDVVESDRKAWSVYKDAYADLALRYPKGLRKIR
;
A
#
# COMPACT_ATOMS: atom_id res chain seq x y z
N MET A 1 -10.30 -11.66 -4.23
CA MET A 1 -10.74 -12.78 -5.09
C MET A 1 -9.58 -13.20 -5.97
N GLY A 2 -9.54 -14.46 -6.42
CA GLY A 2 -8.44 -14.98 -7.25
C GLY A 2 -7.20 -15.35 -6.44
N ASP A 3 -6.01 -15.37 -7.08
CA ASP A 3 -4.74 -15.70 -6.42
C ASP A 3 -4.24 -14.51 -5.60
N VAL A 4 -4.64 -14.48 -4.33
CA VAL A 4 -4.30 -13.42 -3.37
C VAL A 4 -3.67 -14.05 -2.14
N ARG A 5 -2.48 -13.58 -1.77
CA ARG A 5 -1.72 -14.03 -0.60
C ARG A 5 -1.49 -12.85 0.32
N ILE A 6 -2.00 -12.92 1.54
CA ILE A 6 -1.92 -11.84 2.53
C ILE A 6 -1.21 -12.38 3.77
N GLY A 7 -0.20 -11.66 4.22
CA GLY A 7 0.58 -11.97 5.40
C GLY A 7 -0.19 -11.80 6.70
N GLN A 8 0.51 -11.95 7.81
CA GLN A 8 -0.07 -11.89 9.15
C GLN A 8 -0.30 -10.43 9.59
N GLN A 9 -1.31 -10.22 10.44
CA GLN A 9 -1.65 -8.94 11.06
C GLN A 9 -1.85 -7.80 10.06
N CYS A 10 -2.38 -8.11 8.87
CA CYS A 10 -2.73 -7.11 7.87
C CYS A 10 -4.11 -6.54 8.16
N TYR A 11 -4.25 -5.22 8.07
CA TYR A 11 -5.54 -4.54 8.07
C TYR A 11 -6.07 -4.42 6.64
N ILE A 12 -7.27 -4.93 6.41
CA ILE A 12 -7.96 -4.76 5.13
C ILE A 12 -9.25 -3.99 5.41
N GLY A 13 -9.27 -2.73 5.01
CA GLY A 13 -10.36 -1.80 5.28
C GLY A 13 -11.64 -2.12 4.50
N PRO A 14 -12.80 -1.71 5.00
CA PRO A 14 -14.06 -1.85 4.28
C PRO A 14 -14.00 -1.24 2.87
N GLY A 15 -14.56 -1.96 1.90
CA GLY A 15 -14.56 -1.51 0.51
C GLY A 15 -13.25 -1.71 -0.24
N ALA A 16 -12.17 -2.19 0.38
CA ALA A 16 -10.96 -2.53 -0.34
C ALA A 16 -11.19 -3.68 -1.34
N ARG A 17 -10.64 -3.55 -2.53
CA ARG A 17 -10.79 -4.51 -3.63
C ARG A 17 -9.43 -5.08 -4.01
N ILE A 18 -9.17 -6.32 -3.59
CA ILE A 18 -7.93 -7.04 -3.89
C ILE A 18 -8.28 -8.14 -4.88
N ARG A 19 -7.80 -8.00 -6.12
CA ARG A 19 -8.27 -8.79 -7.25
C ARG A 19 -7.11 -9.45 -7.99
N GLY A 20 -6.89 -10.73 -7.70
CA GLY A 20 -5.89 -11.61 -8.34
C GLY A 20 -6.52 -12.60 -9.32
N ASP A 21 -7.51 -12.16 -10.11
CA ASP A 21 -8.24 -13.00 -11.07
C ASP A 21 -7.48 -13.20 -12.39
N TYR A 22 -6.60 -12.30 -12.73
CA TYR A 22 -5.70 -12.41 -13.89
C TYR A 22 -4.25 -12.67 -13.52
N GLY A 23 -3.78 -12.10 -12.44
CA GLY A 23 -2.42 -12.25 -11.93
C GLY A 23 -2.42 -12.47 -10.43
N THR A 24 -1.25 -12.49 -9.82
CA THR A 24 -1.08 -12.75 -8.39
C THR A 24 -0.95 -11.45 -7.61
N ILE A 25 -1.64 -11.34 -6.47
CA ILE A 25 -1.44 -10.26 -5.49
C ILE A 25 -0.73 -10.83 -4.28
N ILE A 26 0.37 -10.20 -3.87
CA ILE A 26 1.11 -10.59 -2.67
C ILE A 26 1.20 -9.40 -1.74
N ILE A 27 0.81 -9.58 -0.48
CA ILE A 27 0.86 -8.55 0.55
C ILE A 27 1.63 -9.11 1.75
N GLY A 28 2.69 -8.44 2.15
CA GLY A 28 3.53 -8.81 3.29
C GLY A 28 2.84 -8.60 4.63
N ASN A 29 3.56 -8.92 5.71
CA ASN A 29 3.04 -8.86 7.08
C ASN A 29 2.80 -7.42 7.55
N LYS A 30 1.84 -7.22 8.45
CA LYS A 30 1.55 -5.94 9.12
C LYS A 30 1.34 -4.77 8.14
N THR A 31 0.89 -5.06 6.94
CA THR A 31 0.55 -4.07 5.93
C THR A 31 -0.91 -3.67 6.07
N SER A 32 -1.20 -2.38 5.96
CA SER A 32 -2.57 -1.86 5.95
C SER A 32 -3.00 -1.48 4.53
N VAL A 33 -4.08 -2.08 4.08
CA VAL A 33 -4.83 -1.69 2.87
C VAL A 33 -6.09 -1.01 3.34
N GLN A 34 -6.10 0.31 3.31
CA GLN A 34 -7.19 1.09 3.90
C GLN A 34 -8.45 1.07 3.02
N GLU A 35 -9.48 1.78 3.45
CA GLU A 35 -10.82 1.75 2.86
C GLU A 35 -10.78 2.16 1.37
N ASN A 36 -11.54 1.45 0.56
CA ASN A 36 -11.75 1.69 -0.87
C ASN A 36 -10.48 1.61 -1.74
N CYS A 37 -9.38 1.06 -1.23
CA CYS A 37 -8.20 0.79 -2.05
C CYS A 37 -8.50 -0.27 -3.13
N VAL A 38 -7.80 -0.17 -4.26
CA VAL A 38 -7.87 -1.16 -5.34
C VAL A 38 -6.47 -1.70 -5.63
N LEU A 39 -6.30 -3.02 -5.52
CA LEU A 39 -5.08 -3.73 -5.91
C LEU A 39 -5.42 -4.73 -7.01
N HIS A 40 -4.70 -4.66 -8.13
CA HIS A 40 -4.91 -5.57 -9.25
C HIS A 40 -3.58 -5.88 -9.95
N ALA A 41 -3.53 -6.98 -10.69
CA ALA A 41 -2.38 -7.38 -11.50
C ALA A 41 -2.84 -7.76 -12.91
N ARG A 42 -1.94 -7.61 -13.88
CA ARG A 42 -2.14 -8.04 -15.26
C ARG A 42 -2.10 -9.58 -15.38
N ILE A 43 -2.52 -10.08 -16.53
CA ILE A 43 -2.52 -11.52 -16.84
C ILE A 43 -1.11 -12.09 -16.66
N ASN A 44 -1.01 -13.14 -15.82
CA ASN A 44 0.24 -13.86 -15.50
C ASN A 44 1.34 -13.00 -14.86
N GLU A 45 1.01 -11.83 -14.33
CA GLU A 45 1.95 -10.92 -13.67
C GLU A 45 1.62 -10.77 -12.18
N LYS A 46 2.30 -9.85 -11.50
CA LYS A 46 2.16 -9.67 -10.05
C LYS A 46 2.01 -8.22 -9.66
N CYS A 47 1.21 -7.99 -8.61
CA CYS A 47 1.28 -6.79 -7.80
C CYS A 47 1.81 -7.18 -6.42
N GLU A 48 3.00 -6.73 -6.08
CA GLU A 48 3.71 -7.12 -4.85
C GLU A 48 3.79 -5.94 -3.88
N VAL A 49 3.32 -6.16 -2.68
CA VAL A 49 3.39 -5.19 -1.57
C VAL A 49 4.14 -5.84 -0.42
N GLY A 50 5.19 -5.20 0.05
CA GLY A 50 6.03 -5.65 1.15
C GLY A 50 5.32 -5.63 2.50
N SER A 51 6.13 -5.80 3.55
CA SER A 51 5.69 -5.78 4.95
C SER A 51 5.72 -4.35 5.52
N PHE A 52 4.87 -4.09 6.50
CA PHE A 52 4.75 -2.78 7.16
C PHE A 52 4.46 -1.63 6.18
N VAL A 53 3.86 -1.91 5.05
CA VAL A 53 3.41 -0.90 4.09
C VAL A 53 2.10 -0.29 4.56
N GLN A 54 1.94 1.01 4.36
CA GLN A 54 0.67 1.69 4.56
C GLN A 54 0.12 2.17 3.24
N ILE A 55 -1.06 1.67 2.86
CA ILE A 55 -1.78 2.06 1.65
C ILE A 55 -2.99 2.87 2.08
N GLY A 56 -2.93 4.19 1.87
CA GLY A 56 -3.95 5.16 2.27
C GLY A 56 -5.25 5.01 1.50
N HIS A 57 -6.33 5.49 2.12
CA HIS A 57 -7.70 5.36 1.61
C HIS A 57 -7.83 5.70 0.13
N GLY A 58 -8.52 4.86 -0.63
CA GLY A 58 -8.80 5.08 -2.04
C GLY A 58 -7.60 5.00 -2.98
N ALA A 59 -6.42 4.59 -2.52
CA ALA A 59 -5.26 4.43 -3.39
C ALA A 59 -5.46 3.26 -4.37
N LEU A 60 -4.85 3.39 -5.57
CA LEU A 60 -4.89 2.38 -6.62
C LEU A 60 -3.49 1.87 -6.93
N LEU A 61 -3.28 0.58 -6.78
CA LEU A 61 -2.04 -0.12 -7.11
C LEU A 61 -2.33 -1.12 -8.22
N HIS A 62 -1.63 -0.98 -9.34
CA HIS A 62 -1.84 -1.84 -10.49
C HIS A 62 -0.51 -2.38 -11.00
N ASN A 63 -0.33 -3.71 -10.90
CA ASN A 63 0.82 -4.43 -11.47
C ASN A 63 2.18 -3.81 -11.10
N CYS A 64 2.37 -3.43 -9.84
CA CYS A 64 3.52 -2.69 -9.34
C CYS A 64 4.21 -3.41 -8.18
N THR A 65 5.36 -2.90 -7.78
CA THR A 65 6.10 -3.37 -6.61
C THR A 65 6.21 -2.24 -5.59
N VAL A 66 5.75 -2.48 -4.37
CA VAL A 66 5.91 -1.58 -3.24
C VAL A 66 6.73 -2.29 -2.17
N LYS A 67 7.92 -1.77 -1.87
CA LYS A 67 8.84 -2.39 -0.91
C LYS A 67 8.44 -2.11 0.53
N ASP A 68 9.12 -2.81 1.46
CA ASP A 68 8.83 -2.74 2.89
C ASP A 68 8.84 -1.31 3.44
N TYR A 69 7.99 -1.07 4.43
CA TYR A 69 7.86 0.20 5.13
C TYR A 69 7.43 1.40 4.27
N ALA A 70 7.15 1.23 3.00
CA ALA A 70 6.69 2.32 2.15
C ALA A 70 5.32 2.86 2.63
N VAL A 71 5.03 4.09 2.22
CA VAL A 71 3.75 4.75 2.45
C VAL A 71 3.18 5.21 1.11
N ILE A 72 1.96 4.78 0.82
CA ILE A 72 1.19 5.24 -0.33
C ILE A 72 0.09 6.14 0.21
N GLY A 73 0.12 7.41 -0.16
CA GLY A 73 -0.82 8.43 0.31
C GLY A 73 -2.25 8.19 -0.15
N VAL A 74 -3.18 8.90 0.50
CA VAL A 74 -4.61 8.86 0.18
C VAL A 74 -4.84 9.20 -1.29
N GLY A 75 -5.59 8.37 -2.01
CA GLY A 75 -5.92 8.57 -3.43
C GLY A 75 -4.74 8.51 -4.40
N ALA A 76 -3.55 8.11 -3.95
CA ALA A 76 -2.39 7.97 -4.84
C ALA A 76 -2.57 6.80 -5.81
N VAL A 77 -1.92 6.90 -6.97
CA VAL A 77 -1.92 5.86 -8.00
C VAL A 77 -0.49 5.36 -8.22
N VAL A 78 -0.29 4.05 -8.15
CA VAL A 78 0.97 3.39 -8.52
C VAL A 78 0.69 2.48 -9.70
N SER A 79 1.22 2.89 -10.86
CA SER A 79 0.89 2.26 -12.14
C SER A 79 1.77 1.04 -12.46
N ASP A 80 1.48 0.42 -13.60
CA ASP A 80 2.17 -0.80 -14.08
C ASP A 80 3.68 -0.70 -14.04
N TYR A 81 4.32 -1.75 -13.56
CA TYR A 81 5.79 -1.88 -13.51
C TYR A 81 6.51 -0.81 -12.69
N ALA A 82 5.75 0.06 -12.00
CA ALA A 82 6.36 1.02 -11.09
C ALA A 82 6.90 0.33 -9.85
N THR A 83 7.98 0.88 -9.30
CA THR A 83 8.59 0.40 -8.05
C THR A 83 8.65 1.54 -7.05
N VAL A 84 8.12 1.33 -5.85
CA VAL A 84 8.25 2.24 -4.72
C VAL A 84 9.23 1.64 -3.72
N GLY A 85 10.33 2.32 -3.46
CA GLY A 85 11.43 1.87 -2.62
C GLY A 85 11.07 1.77 -1.13
N THR A 86 11.93 1.10 -0.38
CA THR A 86 11.81 0.91 1.07
C THR A 86 11.77 2.27 1.79
N TRP A 87 10.85 2.44 2.72
CA TRP A 87 10.64 3.69 3.45
C TRP A 87 10.30 4.91 2.58
N SER A 88 10.01 4.73 1.30
CA SER A 88 9.59 5.86 0.46
C SER A 88 8.15 6.24 0.73
N ILE A 89 7.84 7.51 0.54
CA ILE A 89 6.54 8.10 0.79
C ILE A 89 6.03 8.68 -0.53
N VAL A 90 4.95 8.13 -1.04
CA VAL A 90 4.16 8.68 -2.13
C VAL A 90 3.09 9.57 -1.54
N GLY A 91 3.13 10.86 -1.82
CA GLY A 91 2.18 11.83 -1.28
C GLY A 91 0.75 11.61 -1.77
N GLU A 92 -0.19 12.24 -1.10
CA GLU A 92 -1.62 12.14 -1.41
C GLU A 92 -1.92 12.58 -2.85
N GLY A 93 -2.76 11.82 -3.55
CA GLY A 93 -3.14 12.11 -4.94
C GLY A 93 -1.99 12.04 -5.96
N ALA A 94 -0.79 11.65 -5.58
CA ALA A 94 0.32 11.54 -6.50
C ALA A 94 0.16 10.35 -7.45
N VAL A 95 0.73 10.46 -8.65
CA VAL A 95 0.71 9.40 -9.66
C VAL A 95 2.15 8.96 -9.98
N VAL A 96 2.52 7.78 -9.47
CA VAL A 96 3.74 7.08 -9.89
C VAL A 96 3.43 6.39 -11.20
N THR A 97 4.02 6.88 -12.28
CA THR A 97 3.70 6.46 -13.65
C THR A 97 4.29 5.09 -13.98
N SER A 98 3.80 4.48 -15.06
CA SER A 98 4.26 3.18 -15.52
C SER A 98 5.79 3.12 -15.68
N GLY A 99 6.40 2.07 -15.13
CA GLY A 99 7.86 1.84 -15.16
C GLY A 99 8.68 2.80 -14.30
N GLN A 100 8.07 3.75 -13.62
CA GLN A 100 8.79 4.70 -12.77
C GLN A 100 9.34 4.00 -11.52
N THR A 101 10.61 4.24 -11.21
CA THR A 101 11.24 3.75 -9.97
C THR A 101 11.46 4.90 -9.00
N ILE A 102 10.85 4.79 -7.83
CA ILE A 102 11.12 5.65 -6.68
C ILE A 102 12.19 4.95 -5.84
N PRO A 103 13.40 5.52 -5.70
CA PRO A 103 14.45 4.95 -4.87
C PRO A 103 14.04 4.88 -3.39
N ASP A 104 14.76 4.07 -2.61
CA ASP A 104 14.54 3.96 -1.17
C ASP A 104 14.65 5.32 -0.45
N GLY A 105 13.81 5.55 0.54
CA GLY A 105 13.88 6.72 1.41
C GLY A 105 13.58 8.06 0.73
N LYS A 106 12.76 8.10 -0.30
CA LYS A 106 12.37 9.34 -1.00
C LYS A 106 10.92 9.73 -0.73
N VAL A 107 10.66 11.01 -0.66
CA VAL A 107 9.31 11.58 -0.66
C VAL A 107 9.01 12.09 -2.06
N VAL A 108 7.91 11.62 -2.65
CA VAL A 108 7.46 12.01 -3.97
C VAL A 108 6.04 12.54 -3.93
N VAL A 109 5.75 13.56 -4.76
CA VAL A 109 4.43 14.18 -4.88
C VAL A 109 4.14 14.57 -6.33
N GLY A 110 2.88 14.79 -6.65
CA GLY A 110 2.42 15.35 -7.91
C GLY A 110 2.05 14.33 -8.99
N VAL A 111 1.64 14.84 -10.15
CA VAL A 111 1.22 14.08 -11.34
C VAL A 111 1.97 14.63 -12.56
N PRO A 112 3.00 13.92 -13.06
CA PRO A 112 3.62 12.70 -12.53
C PRO A 112 4.36 12.94 -11.19
N ALA A 113 4.54 11.88 -10.40
CA ALA A 113 5.24 11.96 -9.12
C ALA A 113 6.72 12.35 -9.30
N LYS A 114 7.17 13.35 -8.53
CA LYS A 114 8.56 13.83 -8.53
C LYS A 114 9.13 13.79 -7.13
N ILE A 115 10.42 13.45 -7.02
CA ILE A 115 11.15 13.47 -5.75
C ILE A 115 11.26 14.94 -5.30
N ILE A 116 10.84 15.20 -4.07
CA ILE A 116 10.92 16.54 -3.47
C ILE A 116 11.93 16.60 -2.32
N ARG A 117 12.19 15.48 -1.64
CA ARG A 117 13.17 15.40 -0.54
C ARG A 117 13.44 13.96 -0.14
N ASP A 118 14.40 13.79 0.74
CA ASP A 118 14.64 12.52 1.43
C ASP A 118 13.66 12.34 2.59
N VAL A 119 13.39 11.07 2.93
CA VAL A 119 12.71 10.71 4.18
C VAL A 119 13.67 10.92 5.33
N VAL A 120 13.24 11.68 6.34
CA VAL A 120 14.01 11.94 7.55
C VAL A 120 13.52 11.10 8.73
N GLU A 121 14.29 11.09 9.81
CA GLU A 121 13.98 10.25 10.99
C GLU A 121 12.63 10.60 11.64
N SER A 122 12.23 11.88 11.62
CA SER A 122 10.92 12.29 12.13
C SER A 122 9.76 11.70 11.30
N ASP A 123 9.93 11.55 9.97
CA ASP A 123 8.94 10.89 9.14
C ASP A 123 8.80 9.41 9.53
N ARG A 124 9.94 8.72 9.70
CA ARG A 124 9.95 7.30 10.09
C ARG A 124 9.28 7.08 11.45
N LYS A 125 9.57 7.92 12.43
CA LYS A 125 8.93 7.85 13.76
C LYS A 125 7.43 8.06 13.66
N ALA A 126 6.98 9.10 12.97
CA ALA A 126 5.56 9.39 12.78
C ALA A 126 4.83 8.22 12.11
N TRP A 127 5.36 7.71 11.00
CA TRP A 127 4.73 6.63 10.28
C TRP A 127 4.77 5.28 11.01
N SER A 128 5.80 5.01 11.84
CA SER A 128 5.85 3.79 12.66
C SER A 128 4.68 3.73 13.63
N VAL A 129 4.29 4.84 14.25
CA VAL A 129 3.12 4.90 15.15
C VAL A 129 1.83 4.50 14.42
N TYR A 130 1.61 5.01 13.20
CA TYR A 130 0.43 4.64 12.42
C TYR A 130 0.47 3.18 11.96
N LYS A 131 1.62 2.66 11.54
CA LYS A 131 1.80 1.26 11.13
C LYS A 131 1.47 0.30 12.27
N ASP A 132 1.98 0.58 13.47
CA ASP A 132 1.68 -0.21 14.67
C ASP A 132 0.20 -0.13 15.05
N ALA A 133 -0.42 1.06 14.95
CA ALA A 133 -1.83 1.24 15.22
C ALA A 133 -2.73 0.41 14.28
N TYR A 134 -2.41 0.33 12.98
CA TYR A 134 -3.16 -0.50 12.04
C TYR A 134 -2.91 -1.99 12.23
N ALA A 135 -1.68 -2.40 12.58
CA ALA A 135 -1.39 -3.79 12.92
C ALA A 135 -2.18 -4.23 14.16
N ASP A 136 -2.29 -3.36 15.18
CA ASP A 136 -3.14 -3.60 16.35
C ASP A 136 -4.64 -3.62 15.98
N LEU A 137 -5.07 -2.70 15.12
CA LEU A 137 -6.44 -2.66 14.64
C LEU A 137 -6.86 -3.96 13.95
N ALA A 138 -5.97 -4.58 13.18
CA ALA A 138 -6.21 -5.88 12.55
C ALA A 138 -6.53 -6.98 13.58
N LEU A 139 -5.96 -6.91 14.78
CA LEU A 139 -6.26 -7.86 15.87
C LEU A 139 -7.55 -7.52 16.63
N ARG A 140 -7.90 -6.24 16.74
CA ARG A 140 -9.09 -5.77 17.48
C ARG A 140 -10.37 -5.82 16.65
N TYR A 141 -10.28 -5.53 15.36
CA TYR A 141 -11.44 -5.41 14.47
C TYR A 141 -12.38 -6.64 14.50
N PRO A 142 -11.86 -7.89 14.37
CA PRO A 142 -12.71 -9.07 14.41
C PRO A 142 -13.49 -9.23 15.72
N LYS A 143 -12.94 -8.72 16.83
CA LYS A 143 -13.56 -8.79 18.17
C LYS A 143 -14.63 -7.72 18.36
N GLY A 144 -14.54 -6.60 17.63
CA GLY A 144 -15.45 -5.47 17.72
C GLY A 144 -16.64 -5.52 16.76
N LEU A 145 -16.58 -6.34 15.73
CA LEU A 145 -17.64 -6.46 14.74
C LEU A 145 -18.88 -7.13 15.33
N ARG A 146 -20.04 -6.51 15.18
CA ARG A 146 -21.33 -7.04 15.58
C ARG A 146 -22.27 -7.03 14.39
N LYS A 147 -23.04 -8.12 14.25
CA LYS A 147 -24.10 -8.19 13.25
C LYS A 147 -25.20 -7.17 13.61
N ILE A 148 -25.50 -6.28 12.70
CA ILE A 148 -26.67 -5.39 12.78
C ILE A 148 -27.89 -6.22 12.37
N ARG A 149 -28.93 -6.21 13.19
CA ARG A 149 -30.22 -6.86 12.90
C ARG A 149 -31.04 -5.96 11.99
#